data_8b79cd81722ffbcf311614483b27468c
#
_entry.id   8b79cd81722ffbcf311614483b27468c
#
_cell.length_a   1.000
_cell.length_b   1.000
_cell.length_c   1.000
_cell.angle_alpha   90.00
_cell.angle_beta   90.00
_cell.angle_gamma   90.00
#
_symmetry.space_group_name_H-M   'P 1'
#
loop_
_entity.id
_entity.type
_entity.pdbx_description
1 polymer ?
#
loop_
_entity_poly.entity_id
_entity_poly.type
_entity_poly.pdbx_seq_one_letter_code
_entity_poly.pdbx_strand_id
1 'polypeptide(L)'
;MKIAYQGVAGSYSESCAKKMYPESETIPCKTFDECFERSSEDNSIKSLIPESNKTTGNIGVEYLIFKYRLNIYAEHFFPINHNLLGLKDSKIEDIKDVYSHAQALSQSSSFIKKKKFTENVRADTAGSAKFVSETKDKSKAAIASSLSA
;
A
#
# COMPACT_ATOMS: atom_id res chain seq x y z
N MET A 1 12.32 -10.35 14.89
CA MET A 1 11.72 -9.01 14.98
C MET A 1 10.41 -9.01 14.21
N LYS A 2 9.37 -8.36 14.74
CA LYS A 2 8.08 -8.21 14.09
C LYS A 2 7.88 -6.77 13.66
N ILE A 3 7.23 -6.55 12.51
CA ILE A 3 6.97 -5.21 11.96
C ILE A 3 5.46 -5.04 11.78
N ALA A 4 4.84 -4.18 12.59
CA ALA A 4 3.47 -3.76 12.42
C ALA A 4 3.40 -2.66 11.34
N TYR A 5 2.44 -2.75 10.44
CA TYR A 5 2.24 -1.77 9.38
C TYR A 5 0.74 -1.56 9.11
N GLN A 6 0.35 -0.36 8.73
CA GLN A 6 -1.04 -0.11 8.34
C GLN A 6 -1.28 -0.58 6.91
N GLY A 7 -2.35 -1.36 6.72
CA GLY A 7 -2.77 -1.88 5.42
C GLY A 7 -3.03 -3.38 5.43
N VAL A 8 -3.13 -3.94 4.24
CA VAL A 8 -3.33 -5.37 4.01
C VAL A 8 -2.09 -5.98 3.35
N ALA A 9 -2.01 -7.30 3.29
CA ALA A 9 -0.94 -8.00 2.60
C ALA A 9 -0.84 -7.53 1.14
N GLY A 10 0.39 -7.35 0.64
CA GLY A 10 0.69 -6.79 -0.67
C GLY A 10 0.79 -5.25 -0.70
N SER A 11 0.53 -4.53 0.41
CA SER A 11 0.64 -3.08 0.45
C SER A 11 2.09 -2.58 0.29
N TYR A 12 2.25 -1.28 -0.04
CA TYR A 12 3.57 -0.63 -0.10
C TYR A 12 4.28 -0.63 1.26
N SER A 13 3.53 -0.50 2.35
CA SER A 13 4.11 -0.58 3.71
C SER A 13 4.70 -1.96 3.98
N GLU A 14 3.99 -3.04 3.61
CA GLU A 14 4.56 -4.39 3.72
C GLU A 14 5.79 -4.58 2.82
N SER A 15 5.72 -4.10 1.58
CA SER A 15 6.86 -4.16 0.64
C SER A 15 8.09 -3.45 1.22
N CYS A 16 7.89 -2.30 1.87
CA CYS A 16 8.95 -1.56 2.56
C CYS A 16 9.50 -2.36 3.74
N ALA A 17 8.61 -2.91 4.59
CA ALA A 17 9.02 -3.73 5.74
C ALA A 17 9.89 -4.92 5.33
N LYS A 18 9.46 -5.67 4.33
CA LYS A 18 10.21 -6.83 3.80
C LYS A 18 11.54 -6.44 3.15
N LYS A 19 11.61 -5.27 2.53
CA LYS A 19 12.85 -4.76 1.94
C LYS A 19 13.85 -4.33 3.00
N MET A 20 13.40 -3.62 4.05
CA MET A 20 14.26 -3.17 5.15
C MET A 20 14.71 -4.32 6.04
N TYR A 21 13.81 -5.26 6.29
CA TYR A 21 13.99 -6.35 7.25
C TYR A 21 13.47 -7.67 6.67
N PRO A 22 14.22 -8.31 5.75
CA PRO A 22 13.77 -9.50 5.01
C PRO A 22 13.30 -10.67 5.89
N GLU A 23 13.98 -10.84 7.05
CA GLU A 23 13.71 -11.93 8.00
C GLU A 23 12.62 -11.57 9.04
N SER A 24 11.95 -10.44 8.89
CA SER A 24 10.92 -10.03 9.85
C SER A 24 9.56 -10.65 9.52
N GLU A 25 8.81 -10.98 10.56
CA GLU A 25 7.38 -11.24 10.46
C GLU A 25 6.64 -9.89 10.30
N THR A 26 5.77 -9.78 9.31
CA THR A 26 4.96 -8.58 9.07
C THR A 26 3.56 -8.74 9.65
N ILE A 27 3.07 -7.72 10.38
CA ILE A 27 1.76 -7.72 11.05
C ILE A 27 0.90 -6.63 10.42
N PRO A 28 -0.13 -6.98 9.61
CA PRO A 28 -1.06 -5.99 9.06
C PRO A 28 -1.97 -5.43 10.17
N CYS A 29 -2.13 -4.12 10.19
CA CYS A 29 -3.00 -3.39 11.10
C CYS A 29 -4.02 -2.58 10.30
N LYS A 30 -5.21 -2.36 10.87
CA LYS A 30 -6.28 -1.58 10.21
C LYS A 30 -5.99 -0.08 10.24
N THR A 31 -5.35 0.40 11.29
CA THR A 31 -5.08 1.82 11.51
C THR A 31 -3.62 2.05 11.92
N PHE A 32 -3.15 3.29 11.77
CA PHE A 32 -1.86 3.69 12.35
C PHE A 32 -1.87 3.57 13.87
N ASP A 33 -2.97 3.95 14.51
CA ASP A 33 -3.13 3.87 15.97
C ASP A 33 -2.88 2.43 16.47
N GLU A 34 -3.45 1.42 15.80
CA GLU A 34 -3.22 0.00 16.12
C GLU A 34 -1.74 -0.40 15.96
N CYS A 35 -1.03 0.12 14.94
CA CYS A 35 0.40 -0.14 14.81
C CYS A 35 1.19 0.38 16.02
N PHE A 36 0.93 1.63 16.42
CA PHE A 36 1.61 2.25 17.53
C PHE A 36 1.28 1.57 18.87
N GLU A 37 0.02 1.19 19.09
CA GLU A 37 -0.42 0.45 20.27
C GLU A 37 0.36 -0.85 20.42
N ARG A 38 0.43 -1.68 19.38
CA ARG A 38 1.19 -2.94 19.38
C ARG A 38 2.67 -2.75 19.73
N SER A 39 3.30 -1.70 19.20
CA SER A 39 4.71 -1.42 19.50
C SER A 39 4.93 -0.85 20.90
N SER A 40 3.91 -0.22 21.49
CA SER A 40 3.98 0.28 22.88
C SER A 40 3.79 -0.85 23.89
N GLU A 41 3.05 -1.89 23.55
CA GLU A 41 2.78 -3.04 24.42
C GLU A 41 3.86 -4.12 24.34
N ASP A 42 4.52 -4.28 23.18
CA ASP A 42 5.55 -5.30 22.95
C ASP A 42 6.78 -4.69 22.27
N ASN A 43 7.87 -4.56 23.02
CA ASN A 43 9.15 -4.03 22.54
C ASN A 43 9.79 -4.85 21.39
N SER A 44 9.37 -6.09 21.17
CA SER A 44 9.81 -6.92 20.04
C SER A 44 9.15 -6.52 18.71
N ILE A 45 8.04 -5.74 18.76
CA ILE A 45 7.32 -5.22 17.62
C ILE A 45 7.81 -3.81 17.30
N LYS A 46 8.12 -3.53 16.03
CA LYS A 46 8.38 -2.18 15.54
C LYS A 46 7.26 -1.75 14.60
N SER A 47 6.86 -0.49 14.66
CA SER A 47 5.89 0.07 13.71
C SER A 47 6.60 0.68 12.52
N LEU A 48 6.22 0.27 11.31
CA LEU A 48 6.63 0.92 10.08
C LEU A 48 5.49 1.81 9.59
N ILE A 49 5.71 3.12 9.67
CA ILE A 49 4.69 4.13 9.43
C ILE A 49 5.15 5.05 8.30
N PRO A 50 4.35 5.30 7.26
CA PRO A 50 4.63 6.34 6.30
C PRO A 50 4.47 7.71 7.00
N GLU A 51 5.53 8.51 6.99
CA GLU A 51 5.53 9.85 7.60
C GLU A 51 5.10 10.90 6.58
N SER A 52 5.68 10.79 5.38
CA SER A 52 5.38 11.73 4.31
C SER A 52 5.46 11.06 2.94
N ASN A 53 4.88 11.73 1.95
CA ASN A 53 5.04 11.32 0.59
C ASN A 53 5.17 12.55 -0.32
N LYS A 54 5.99 12.42 -1.36
CA LYS A 54 6.38 13.54 -2.23
C LYS A 54 5.17 14.25 -2.88
N THR A 55 4.05 13.56 -3.04
CA THR A 55 2.86 14.10 -3.72
C THR A 55 1.88 14.77 -2.75
N THR A 56 1.65 14.17 -1.58
CA THR A 56 0.67 14.66 -0.58
C THR A 56 1.30 15.34 0.62
N GLY A 57 2.64 15.28 0.75
CA GLY A 57 3.35 15.84 1.89
C GLY A 57 3.21 14.97 3.14
N ASN A 58 3.21 15.63 4.30
CA ASN A 58 3.10 15.01 5.62
C ASN A 58 1.75 14.30 5.81
N ILE A 59 1.77 13.09 6.39
CA ILE A 59 0.58 12.26 6.66
C ILE A 59 -0.05 12.61 8.01
N GLY A 60 0.69 13.30 8.90
CA GLY A 60 0.16 13.82 10.15
C GLY A 60 0.01 12.74 11.23
N VAL A 61 0.97 11.85 11.36
CA VAL A 61 0.95 10.76 12.35
C VAL A 61 1.84 11.02 13.58
N GLU A 62 2.52 12.15 13.63
CA GLU A 62 3.53 12.48 14.66
C GLU A 62 2.93 12.52 16.05
N TYR A 63 1.65 12.93 16.18
CA TYR A 63 0.98 12.95 17.47
C TYR A 63 0.89 11.56 18.13
N LEU A 64 0.89 10.46 17.32
CA LEU A 64 0.88 9.09 17.81
C LEU A 64 2.20 8.73 18.49
N ILE A 65 3.33 9.29 18.04
CA ILE A 65 4.64 9.11 18.67
C ILE A 65 4.58 9.58 20.14
N PHE A 66 4.01 10.78 20.35
CA PHE A 66 3.84 11.34 21.70
C PHE A 66 2.80 10.57 22.51
N LYS A 67 1.65 10.24 21.91
CA LYS A 67 0.55 9.50 22.55
C LYS A 67 1.05 8.16 23.13
N TYR A 68 1.82 7.41 22.34
CA TYR A 68 2.33 6.08 22.70
C TYR A 68 3.73 6.09 23.31
N ARG A 69 4.34 7.27 23.48
CA ARG A 69 5.69 7.46 24.05
C ARG A 69 6.76 6.63 23.34
N LEU A 70 6.67 6.53 22.02
CA LEU A 70 7.62 5.81 21.19
C LEU A 70 8.68 6.77 20.62
N ASN A 71 9.75 6.21 20.07
CA ASN A 71 10.83 6.95 19.44
C ASN A 71 11.01 6.48 18.00
N ILE A 72 11.33 7.41 17.11
CA ILE A 72 11.79 7.07 15.75
C ILE A 72 13.21 6.54 15.88
N TYR A 73 13.45 5.37 15.35
CA TYR A 73 14.74 4.72 15.46
C TYR A 73 15.40 4.44 14.09
N ALA A 74 14.63 4.49 13.01
CA ALA A 74 15.10 4.36 11.64
C ALA A 74 14.20 5.12 10.67
N GLU A 75 14.77 5.52 9.55
CA GLU A 75 14.09 6.17 8.43
C GLU A 75 14.46 5.48 7.13
N HIS A 76 13.53 5.39 6.19
CA HIS A 76 13.77 4.82 4.88
C HIS A 76 12.95 5.50 3.78
N PHE A 77 13.65 5.92 2.71
CA PHE A 77 12.99 6.40 1.49
C PHE A 77 12.64 5.22 0.59
N PHE A 78 11.35 4.93 0.49
CA PHE A 78 10.84 3.81 -0.29
C PHE A 78 10.21 4.29 -1.60
N PRO A 79 10.69 3.86 -2.78
CA PRO A 79 10.11 4.24 -4.05
C PRO A 79 8.73 3.59 -4.24
N ILE A 80 7.72 4.41 -4.51
CA ILE A 80 6.38 3.95 -4.83
C ILE A 80 6.28 3.80 -6.35
N ASN A 81 6.32 2.57 -6.82
CA ASN A 81 6.17 2.22 -8.24
C ASN A 81 4.82 1.54 -8.46
N HIS A 82 3.94 2.20 -9.19
CA HIS A 82 2.64 1.66 -9.53
C HIS A 82 2.74 0.69 -10.71
N ASN A 83 2.07 -0.46 -10.58
CA ASN A 83 1.98 -1.47 -11.61
C ASN A 83 0.51 -1.68 -12.00
N LEU A 84 0.24 -1.92 -13.27
CA LEU A 84 -1.07 -2.37 -13.73
C LEU A 84 -1.13 -3.88 -13.61
N LEU A 85 -2.00 -4.37 -12.73
CA LEU A 85 -2.19 -5.77 -12.42
C LEU A 85 -3.52 -6.26 -12.99
N GLY A 86 -3.46 -7.17 -13.94
CA GLY A 86 -4.62 -7.87 -14.50
C GLY A 86 -4.61 -9.34 -14.13
N LEU A 87 -5.63 -10.07 -14.56
CA LEU A 87 -5.67 -11.52 -14.44
C LEU A 87 -4.62 -12.15 -15.36
N LYS A 88 -4.19 -13.36 -15.03
CA LYS A 88 -3.33 -14.15 -15.93
C LYS A 88 -3.96 -14.22 -17.31
N ASP A 89 -3.15 -14.03 -18.33
CA ASP A 89 -3.55 -14.02 -19.74
C ASP A 89 -4.46 -12.84 -20.16
N SER A 90 -4.66 -11.82 -19.32
CA SER A 90 -5.24 -10.55 -19.76
C SER A 90 -4.24 -9.79 -20.62
N LYS A 91 -4.73 -9.21 -21.70
CA LYS A 91 -3.97 -8.27 -22.53
C LYS A 91 -4.36 -6.85 -22.16
N ILE A 92 -3.45 -5.92 -22.32
CA ILE A 92 -3.70 -4.51 -21.98
C ILE A 92 -4.86 -3.92 -22.82
N GLU A 93 -5.08 -4.46 -24.00
CA GLU A 93 -6.17 -4.08 -24.92
C GLU A 93 -7.54 -4.53 -24.43
N ASP A 94 -7.60 -5.56 -23.59
CA ASP A 94 -8.84 -6.07 -23.02
C ASP A 94 -9.33 -5.22 -21.84
N ILE A 95 -8.40 -4.47 -21.19
CA ILE A 95 -8.69 -3.70 -19.98
C ILE A 95 -9.56 -2.49 -20.32
N LYS A 96 -10.65 -2.36 -19.60
CA LYS A 96 -11.59 -1.23 -19.63
C LYS A 96 -11.60 -0.45 -18.32
N ASP A 97 -11.59 -1.16 -17.21
CA ASP A 97 -11.73 -0.59 -15.87
C ASP A 97 -10.46 -0.79 -15.06
N VAL A 98 -10.01 0.27 -14.40
CA VAL A 98 -8.90 0.22 -13.45
C VAL A 98 -9.35 0.61 -12.06
N TYR A 99 -8.91 -0.15 -11.08
CA TYR A 99 -9.30 -0.04 -9.67
C TYR A 99 -8.09 0.30 -8.82
N SER A 100 -8.19 1.31 -7.95
CA SER A 100 -7.15 1.62 -6.96
C SER A 100 -7.64 2.65 -5.94
N HIS A 101 -6.76 2.96 -4.97
CA HIS A 101 -6.92 4.14 -4.12
C HIS A 101 -6.85 5.42 -4.95
N ALA A 102 -7.65 6.43 -4.59
CA ALA A 102 -7.74 7.70 -5.32
C ALA A 102 -6.38 8.34 -5.65
N GLN A 103 -5.44 8.30 -4.71
CA GLN A 103 -4.11 8.85 -4.89
C GLN A 103 -3.30 8.11 -5.97
N ALA A 104 -3.35 6.78 -6.01
CA ALA A 104 -2.64 5.98 -7.01
C ALA A 104 -3.24 6.19 -8.42
N LEU A 105 -4.56 6.33 -8.53
CA LEU A 105 -5.25 6.70 -9.77
C LEU A 105 -4.79 8.08 -10.24
N SER A 106 -4.79 9.07 -9.36
CA SER A 106 -4.32 10.42 -9.67
C SER A 106 -2.87 10.44 -10.16
N GLN A 107 -1.97 9.73 -9.49
CA GLN A 107 -0.56 9.62 -9.89
C GLN A 107 -0.38 8.90 -11.23
N SER A 108 -1.33 8.04 -11.61
CA SER A 108 -1.32 7.27 -12.86
C SER A 108 -2.21 7.89 -13.95
N SER A 109 -2.78 9.07 -13.73
CA SER A 109 -3.83 9.68 -14.57
C SER A 109 -3.42 9.84 -16.04
N SER A 110 -2.19 10.22 -16.34
CA SER A 110 -1.69 10.34 -17.71
C SER A 110 -1.72 9.01 -18.46
N PHE A 111 -1.33 7.92 -17.81
CA PHE A 111 -1.39 6.57 -18.37
C PHE A 111 -2.83 6.12 -18.58
N ILE A 112 -3.69 6.31 -17.56
CA ILE A 112 -5.11 5.93 -17.60
C ILE A 112 -5.82 6.64 -18.76
N LYS A 113 -5.62 7.96 -18.89
CA LYS A 113 -6.18 8.76 -20.00
C LYS A 113 -5.68 8.30 -21.37
N LYS A 114 -4.37 8.05 -21.50
CA LYS A 114 -3.77 7.56 -22.76
C LYS A 114 -4.38 6.23 -23.19
N LYS A 115 -4.67 5.35 -22.24
CA LYS A 115 -5.27 4.03 -22.50
C LYS A 115 -6.80 4.05 -22.55
N LYS A 116 -7.44 5.18 -22.19
CA LYS A 116 -8.90 5.37 -22.12
C LYS A 116 -9.58 4.41 -21.13
N PHE A 117 -8.89 4.10 -20.02
CA PHE A 117 -9.47 3.28 -18.96
C PHE A 117 -10.45 4.09 -18.11
N THR A 118 -11.49 3.44 -17.60
CA THR A 118 -12.40 3.98 -16.61
C THR A 118 -11.80 3.83 -15.20
N GLU A 119 -11.73 4.93 -14.44
CA GLU A 119 -11.22 4.94 -13.07
C GLU A 119 -12.28 4.52 -12.08
N ASN A 120 -11.94 3.59 -11.19
CA ASN A 120 -12.82 3.10 -10.11
C ASN A 120 -12.09 3.20 -8.78
N VAL A 121 -12.52 4.14 -7.93
CA VAL A 121 -11.90 4.38 -6.62
C VAL A 121 -12.27 3.28 -5.63
N ARG A 122 -11.28 2.78 -4.88
CA ARG A 122 -11.44 1.84 -3.78
C ARG A 122 -10.63 2.28 -2.56
N ALA A 123 -10.84 1.58 -1.44
CA ALA A 123 -10.26 1.95 -0.14
C ALA A 123 -8.70 1.89 -0.13
N ASP A 124 -8.12 0.93 -0.86
CA ASP A 124 -6.66 0.75 -0.91
C ASP A 124 -6.21 0.04 -2.20
N THR A 125 -4.89 0.07 -2.46
CA THR A 125 -4.29 -0.47 -3.68
C THR A 125 -4.25 -2.01 -3.68
N ALA A 126 -3.84 -2.63 -2.58
CA ALA A 126 -3.70 -4.08 -2.49
C ALA A 126 -5.06 -4.78 -2.45
N GLY A 127 -6.05 -4.21 -1.73
CA GLY A 127 -7.44 -4.68 -1.77
C GLY A 127 -8.07 -4.54 -3.16
N SER A 128 -7.63 -3.57 -3.97
CA SER A 128 -8.06 -3.46 -5.36
C SER A 128 -7.50 -4.61 -6.22
N ALA A 129 -6.23 -4.99 -6.02
CA ALA A 129 -5.63 -6.14 -6.70
C ALA A 129 -6.36 -7.44 -6.32
N LYS A 130 -6.60 -7.65 -5.03
CA LYS A 130 -7.40 -8.79 -4.54
C LYS A 130 -8.78 -8.83 -5.19
N PHE A 131 -9.49 -7.70 -5.22
CA PHE A 131 -10.80 -7.61 -5.87
C PHE A 131 -10.73 -8.05 -7.34
N VAL A 132 -9.77 -7.52 -8.11
CA VAL A 132 -9.61 -7.90 -9.53
C VAL A 132 -9.39 -9.41 -9.66
N SER A 133 -8.55 -10.01 -8.82
CA SER A 133 -8.29 -11.46 -8.85
C SER A 133 -9.55 -12.29 -8.59
N GLU A 134 -10.45 -11.81 -7.75
CA GLU A 134 -11.69 -12.48 -7.39
C GLU A 134 -12.79 -12.35 -8.46
N THR A 135 -12.79 -11.27 -9.27
CA THR A 135 -13.83 -11.04 -10.27
C THR A 135 -13.77 -12.01 -11.47
N LYS A 136 -12.61 -12.60 -11.74
CA LYS A 136 -12.35 -13.42 -12.94
C LYS A 136 -12.68 -12.73 -14.27
N ASP A 137 -12.72 -11.40 -14.27
CA ASP A 137 -13.08 -10.55 -15.41
C ASP A 137 -11.81 -9.93 -16.01
N LYS A 138 -11.43 -10.37 -17.21
CA LYS A 138 -10.21 -9.93 -17.91
C LYS A 138 -10.24 -8.47 -18.35
N SER A 139 -11.42 -7.82 -18.32
CA SER A 139 -11.54 -6.39 -18.64
C SER A 139 -11.17 -5.48 -17.46
N LYS A 140 -10.87 -6.04 -16.29
CA LYS A 140 -10.53 -5.32 -15.06
C LYS A 140 -9.06 -5.45 -14.71
N ALA A 141 -8.49 -4.35 -14.24
CA ALA A 141 -7.15 -4.32 -13.71
C ALA A 141 -7.08 -3.46 -12.44
N ALA A 142 -6.06 -3.68 -11.64
CA ALA A 142 -5.77 -2.84 -10.48
C ALA A 142 -4.46 -2.08 -10.69
N ILE A 143 -4.34 -0.91 -10.06
CA ILE A 143 -3.07 -0.20 -9.91
C ILE A 143 -2.59 -0.40 -8.48
N ALA A 144 -1.51 -1.15 -8.32
CA ALA A 144 -0.98 -1.52 -7.00
C ALA A 144 0.54 -1.77 -7.02
N SER A 145 1.09 -2.25 -5.90
CA SER A 145 2.49 -2.66 -5.80
C SER A 145 2.74 -3.96 -6.57
N SER A 146 3.97 -4.22 -6.95
CA SER A 146 4.37 -5.51 -7.53
C SER A 146 4.17 -6.70 -6.57
N LEU A 147 4.19 -6.45 -5.26
CA LEU A 147 3.94 -7.49 -4.24
C LEU A 147 2.46 -7.94 -4.22
N SER A 148 1.55 -7.13 -4.80
CA SER A 148 0.12 -7.47 -4.90
C SER A 148 -0.22 -8.34 -6.13
N ALA A 149 0.78 -8.68 -6.95
CA ALA A 149 0.60 -9.45 -8.19
C ALA A 149 0.41 -10.96 -7.94
#